data_cb6c21af1292557caa0714d5875370f2
#
_entry.id   cb6c21af1292557caa0714d5875370f2
#
_cell.length_a   1.000
_cell.length_b   1.000
_cell.length_c   1.000
_cell.angle_alpha   90.00
_cell.angle_beta   90.00
_cell.angle_gamma   90.00
#
_symmetry.space_group_name_H-M   'P 1'
#
loop_
_entity.id
_entity.type
_entity.pdbx_description
1 polymer ?
#
loop_
_entity_poly.entity_id
_entity_poly.type
_entity_poly.pdbx_seq_one_letter_code
_entity_poly.pdbx_strand_id
1 'polypeptide(L)'
;MIKLVHHEMVINSKFLEVPRSYYQRNLNANRVKRIAAEFDERIANAPKVSYRDGHYYVFDGQHTIAARKLLNNNCDLNIVCKVYSGLTEQQEALLFAQQTGVSAPLTAGAKMRAKIRGGDPEAIAFLNATHRAGFGLSFAQSHAKWKIACIATAFAEYRKHGERIYTDALRVLAEAWEGDIDSLRAEVLQG
;
A
#
# COMPACT_ATOMS: atom_id res chain seq x y z
N MET A 1 22.69 -3.20 -7.20
CA MET A 1 21.52 -3.77 -6.46
C MET A 1 22.06 -4.32 -5.13
N ILE A 2 21.72 -3.70 -4.00
CA ILE A 2 22.16 -4.18 -2.68
C ILE A 2 21.44 -5.50 -2.42
N LYS A 3 22.19 -6.59 -2.26
CA LYS A 3 21.63 -7.89 -1.90
C LYS A 3 21.19 -7.81 -0.44
N LEU A 4 19.89 -7.59 -0.22
CA LEU A 4 19.31 -7.60 1.13
C LEU A 4 19.45 -9.00 1.73
N VAL A 5 20.32 -9.13 2.72
CA VAL A 5 20.50 -10.37 3.48
C VAL A 5 19.43 -10.39 4.57
N HIS A 6 18.69 -11.47 4.66
CA HIS A 6 17.78 -11.72 5.77
C HIS A 6 18.22 -12.96 6.55
N HIS A 7 17.82 -13.04 7.78
CA HIS A 7 17.93 -14.25 8.60
C HIS A 7 16.55 -14.63 9.15
N GLU A 8 16.36 -15.89 9.46
CA GLU A 8 15.14 -16.34 10.12
C GLU A 8 15.30 -16.22 11.62
N MET A 9 14.25 -15.70 12.26
CA MET A 9 14.22 -15.50 13.71
C MET A 9 12.82 -15.77 14.24
N VAL A 10 12.74 -16.42 15.39
CA VAL A 10 11.48 -16.60 16.13
C VAL A 10 11.22 -15.34 16.94
N ILE A 11 10.11 -14.67 16.65
CA ILE A 11 9.71 -13.42 17.32
C ILE A 11 8.32 -13.61 17.91
N ASN A 12 8.14 -13.21 19.17
CA ASN A 12 6.80 -13.20 19.76
C ASN A 12 5.96 -12.09 19.11
N SER A 13 4.72 -12.41 18.73
CA SER A 13 3.86 -11.53 17.97
C SER A 13 3.54 -10.19 18.65
N LYS A 14 3.71 -10.11 19.98
CA LYS A 14 3.56 -8.86 20.74
C LYS A 14 4.60 -7.79 20.38
N PHE A 15 5.76 -8.20 19.85
CA PHE A 15 6.83 -7.30 19.43
C PHE A 15 6.76 -6.92 17.95
N LEU A 16 5.79 -7.46 17.20
CA LEU A 16 5.62 -7.21 15.78
C LEU A 16 4.73 -5.98 15.56
N GLU A 17 5.30 -4.92 15.05
CA GLU A 17 4.60 -3.66 14.77
C GLU A 17 4.20 -3.54 13.29
N VAL A 18 2.99 -3.09 13.03
CA VAL A 18 2.50 -2.87 11.67
C VAL A 18 2.37 -1.36 11.43
N PRO A 19 3.19 -0.74 10.55
CA PRO A 19 3.21 0.71 10.32
C PRO A 19 2.02 1.17 9.45
N ARG A 20 0.80 1.06 9.99
CA ARG A 20 -0.47 1.34 9.28
C ARG A 20 -0.63 2.80 8.89
N SER A 21 -0.14 3.72 9.73
CA SER A 21 -0.22 5.17 9.48
C SER A 21 0.71 5.63 8.36
N TYR A 22 1.71 4.83 8.03
CA TYR A 22 2.73 5.22 7.06
C TYR A 22 2.50 4.62 5.67
N TYR A 23 2.62 3.31 5.47
CA TYR A 23 2.45 2.66 4.17
C TYR A 23 1.54 1.44 4.17
N GLN A 24 1.33 0.77 5.31
CA GLN A 24 0.53 -0.43 5.38
C GLN A 24 -0.98 -0.15 5.22
N ARG A 25 -1.70 -1.13 4.71
CA ARG A 25 -3.17 -1.10 4.62
C ARG A 25 -3.80 -1.53 5.94
N ASN A 26 -5.07 -1.17 6.13
CA ASN A 26 -5.85 -1.66 7.25
C ASN A 26 -6.04 -3.19 7.18
N LEU A 27 -6.13 -3.81 8.34
CA LEU A 27 -6.40 -5.23 8.45
C LEU A 27 -7.84 -5.53 7.97
N ASN A 28 -7.99 -6.51 7.08
CA ASN A 28 -9.29 -6.97 6.62
C ASN A 28 -9.70 -8.22 7.43
N ALA A 29 -10.68 -8.09 8.31
CA ALA A 29 -11.13 -9.16 9.19
C ALA A 29 -11.66 -10.40 8.45
N ASN A 30 -12.40 -10.21 7.33
CA ASN A 30 -12.89 -11.33 6.53
C ASN A 30 -11.75 -12.12 5.89
N ARG A 31 -10.72 -11.42 5.44
CA ARG A 31 -9.52 -12.06 4.91
C ARG A 31 -8.76 -12.83 6.00
N VAL A 32 -8.65 -12.29 7.21
CA VAL A 32 -8.04 -12.99 8.35
C VAL A 32 -8.78 -14.28 8.65
N LYS A 33 -10.12 -14.24 8.74
CA LYS A 33 -10.96 -15.43 8.96
C LYS A 33 -10.78 -16.49 7.87
N ARG A 34 -10.74 -16.08 6.59
CA ARG A 34 -10.51 -17.00 5.48
C ARG A 34 -9.13 -17.65 5.54
N ILE A 35 -8.08 -16.87 5.80
CA ILE A 35 -6.72 -17.41 5.97
C ILE A 35 -6.68 -18.38 7.16
N ALA A 36 -7.32 -18.06 8.27
CA ALA A 36 -7.36 -18.94 9.44
C ALA A 36 -8.10 -20.26 9.17
N ALA A 37 -9.21 -20.21 8.42
CA ALA A 37 -9.98 -21.42 8.08
C ALA A 37 -9.21 -22.41 7.18
N GLU A 38 -8.32 -21.90 6.31
CA GLU A 38 -7.53 -22.69 5.36
C GLU A 38 -6.04 -22.73 5.76
N PHE A 39 -5.73 -22.42 7.04
CA PHE A 39 -4.36 -22.23 7.45
C PHE A 39 -3.59 -23.55 7.51
N ASP A 40 -2.49 -23.61 6.78
CA ASP A 40 -1.51 -24.72 6.83
C ASP A 40 -0.11 -24.14 7.02
N GLU A 41 0.51 -24.48 8.17
CA GLU A 41 1.84 -24.01 8.54
C GLU A 41 2.92 -24.41 7.52
N ARG A 42 2.75 -25.56 6.83
CA ARG A 42 3.71 -26.09 5.87
C ARG A 42 3.83 -25.24 4.60
N ILE A 43 2.76 -24.52 4.26
CA ILE A 43 2.69 -23.68 3.05
C ILE A 43 2.62 -22.18 3.37
N ALA A 44 2.43 -21.83 4.63
CA ALA A 44 2.33 -20.44 5.05
C ALA A 44 3.69 -19.74 4.95
N ASN A 45 3.74 -18.62 4.21
CA ASN A 45 4.95 -17.82 4.11
C ASN A 45 5.30 -17.18 5.46
N ALA A 46 6.58 -17.20 5.81
CA ALA A 46 7.11 -16.47 6.96
C ALA A 46 6.89 -14.96 6.75
N PRO A 47 6.35 -14.22 7.75
CA PRO A 47 6.25 -12.77 7.69
C PRO A 47 7.61 -12.12 7.46
N LYS A 48 7.64 -11.03 6.67
CA LYS A 48 8.84 -10.23 6.44
C LYS A 48 8.84 -9.02 7.34
N VAL A 49 9.92 -8.86 8.05
CA VAL A 49 10.06 -7.90 9.13
C VAL A 49 11.35 -7.11 8.95
N SER A 50 11.28 -5.80 9.11
CA SER A 50 12.43 -4.92 9.20
C SER A 50 12.79 -4.69 10.67
N TYR A 51 14.05 -4.87 11.02
CA TYR A 51 14.57 -4.50 12.34
C TYR A 51 15.31 -3.17 12.24
N ARG A 52 14.75 -2.14 12.89
CA ARG A 52 15.36 -0.82 13.02
C ARG A 52 14.99 -0.17 14.36
N ASP A 53 15.88 0.60 14.91
CA ASP A 53 15.67 1.38 16.14
C ASP A 53 15.16 0.54 17.33
N GLY A 54 15.53 -0.75 17.40
CA GLY A 54 15.09 -1.66 18.45
C GLY A 54 13.72 -2.30 18.24
N HIS A 55 13.04 -2.02 17.12
CA HIS A 55 11.68 -2.45 16.81
C HIS A 55 11.61 -3.37 15.60
N TYR A 56 10.56 -4.20 15.54
CA TYR A 56 10.30 -5.15 14.45
C TYR A 56 9.09 -4.69 13.64
N TYR A 57 9.32 -4.04 12.49
CA TYR A 57 8.27 -3.52 11.61
C TYR A 57 7.90 -4.52 10.53
N VAL A 58 6.63 -4.96 10.54
CA VAL A 58 6.10 -5.92 9.57
C VAL A 58 5.80 -5.19 8.26
N PHE A 59 6.51 -5.48 7.17
CA PHE A 59 6.20 -4.95 5.86
C PHE A 59 5.51 -5.98 4.95
N ASP A 60 5.47 -7.27 5.32
CA ASP A 60 4.68 -8.31 4.64
C ASP A 60 4.19 -9.35 5.65
N GLY A 61 2.95 -9.88 5.43
CA GLY A 61 2.39 -10.96 6.23
C GLY A 61 1.49 -10.54 7.39
N GLN A 62 1.05 -9.27 7.51
CA GLN A 62 0.19 -8.82 8.61
C GLN A 62 -1.10 -9.66 8.77
N HIS A 63 -1.73 -10.11 7.67
CA HIS A 63 -2.93 -10.94 7.72
C HIS A 63 -2.62 -12.37 8.18
N THR A 64 -1.47 -12.90 7.82
CA THR A 64 -0.99 -14.21 8.28
C THR A 64 -0.71 -14.20 9.78
N ILE A 65 -0.07 -13.14 10.30
CA ILE A 65 0.15 -12.94 11.73
C ILE A 65 -1.20 -12.88 12.47
N ALA A 66 -2.15 -12.10 11.95
CA ALA A 66 -3.48 -11.99 12.55
C ALA A 66 -4.27 -13.32 12.51
N ALA A 67 -4.15 -14.09 11.43
CA ALA A 67 -4.76 -15.42 11.32
C ALA A 67 -4.17 -16.40 12.33
N ARG A 68 -2.84 -16.41 12.50
CA ARG A 68 -2.17 -17.23 13.54
C ARG A 68 -2.61 -16.85 14.94
N LYS A 69 -2.74 -15.55 15.24
CA LYS A 69 -3.29 -15.09 16.54
C LYS A 69 -4.74 -15.55 16.72
N LEU A 70 -5.58 -15.44 15.68
CA LEU A 70 -6.97 -15.91 15.74
C LEU A 70 -7.04 -17.41 16.05
N LEU A 71 -6.22 -18.25 15.44
CA LEU A 71 -6.10 -19.67 15.72
C LEU A 71 -5.58 -19.97 17.13
N ASN A 72 -4.79 -19.06 17.69
CA ASN A 72 -4.28 -19.14 19.06
C ASN A 72 -5.18 -18.39 20.07
N ASN A 73 -6.49 -18.41 19.89
CA ASN A 73 -7.46 -17.74 20.75
C ASN A 73 -7.21 -16.24 20.97
N ASN A 74 -6.68 -15.57 19.96
CA ASN A 74 -6.23 -14.17 19.97
C ASN A 74 -5.08 -13.86 20.95
N CYS A 75 -4.43 -14.89 21.49
CA CYS A 75 -3.25 -14.73 22.31
C CYS A 75 -1.98 -14.54 21.45
N ASP A 76 -0.98 -13.90 22.04
CA ASP A 76 0.32 -13.78 21.42
C ASP A 76 1.03 -15.14 21.32
N LEU A 77 1.81 -15.32 20.26
CA LEU A 77 2.52 -16.55 19.97
C LEU A 77 3.87 -16.26 19.31
N ASN A 78 4.74 -17.24 19.34
CA ASN A 78 6.02 -17.18 18.66
C ASN A 78 5.84 -17.50 17.17
N ILE A 79 6.43 -16.67 16.31
CA ILE A 79 6.30 -16.78 14.84
C ILE A 79 7.70 -16.73 14.23
N VAL A 80 8.02 -17.66 13.35
CA VAL A 80 9.23 -17.58 12.51
C VAL A 80 9.04 -16.46 11.49
N CYS A 81 9.94 -15.48 11.53
CA CYS A 81 9.94 -14.32 10.66
C CYS A 81 11.23 -14.23 9.86
N LYS A 82 11.16 -13.68 8.64
CA LYS A 82 12.33 -13.26 7.87
C LYS A 82 12.68 -11.83 8.25
N VAL A 83 13.79 -11.66 8.98
CA VAL A 83 14.21 -10.36 9.51
C VAL A 83 15.26 -9.75 8.60
N TYR A 84 15.01 -8.53 8.17
CA TYR A 84 15.89 -7.68 7.38
C TYR A 84 16.41 -6.56 8.27
N SER A 85 17.71 -6.37 8.32
CA SER A 85 18.35 -5.28 9.06
C SER A 85 18.89 -4.22 8.11
N GLY A 86 18.90 -2.96 8.56
CA GLY A 86 19.45 -1.85 7.80
C GLY A 86 18.53 -1.28 6.72
N LEU A 87 17.24 -1.65 6.72
CA LEU A 87 16.24 -0.98 5.89
C LEU A 87 15.84 0.36 6.50
N THR A 88 15.64 1.34 5.64
CA THR A 88 14.94 2.58 5.99
C THR A 88 13.44 2.40 5.84
N GLU A 89 12.65 3.23 6.48
CA GLU A 89 11.19 3.27 6.36
C GLU A 89 10.72 3.46 4.91
N GLN A 90 11.45 4.26 4.13
CA GLN A 90 11.21 4.43 2.68
C GLN A 90 11.43 3.14 1.90
N GLN A 91 12.50 2.40 2.20
CA GLN A 91 12.78 1.11 1.57
C GLN A 91 11.73 0.06 1.92
N GLU A 92 11.27 0.01 3.18
CA GLU A 92 10.14 -0.83 3.59
C GLU A 92 8.88 -0.53 2.78
N ALA A 93 8.54 0.77 2.58
CA ALA A 93 7.40 1.20 1.80
C ALA A 93 7.51 0.79 0.32
N LEU A 94 8.71 0.89 -0.28
CA LEU A 94 8.95 0.43 -1.65
C LEU A 94 8.83 -1.08 -1.77
N LEU A 95 9.41 -1.85 -0.83
CA LEU A 95 9.28 -3.31 -0.80
C LEU A 95 7.83 -3.74 -0.65
N PHE A 96 7.06 -3.06 0.22
CA PHE A 96 5.62 -3.28 0.35
C PHE A 96 4.87 -3.03 -0.97
N ALA A 97 5.21 -1.94 -1.70
CA ALA A 97 4.59 -1.62 -2.98
C ALA A 97 4.92 -2.63 -4.09
N GLN A 98 6.10 -3.26 -4.01
CA GLN A 98 6.60 -4.24 -4.99
C GLN A 98 6.18 -5.67 -4.70
N GLN A 99 5.45 -5.92 -3.60
CA GLN A 99 5.04 -7.28 -3.24
C GLN A 99 4.31 -7.97 -4.40
N THR A 100 4.88 -9.08 -4.83
CA THR A 100 4.33 -9.97 -5.83
C THR A 100 4.16 -11.37 -5.22
N GLY A 101 3.11 -12.09 -5.55
CA GLY A 101 2.92 -13.48 -5.13
C GLY A 101 1.56 -13.77 -4.52
N VAL A 102 1.46 -14.78 -3.66
CA VAL A 102 0.23 -15.34 -3.06
C VAL A 102 -0.59 -14.33 -2.24
N SER A 103 0.00 -13.19 -1.87
CA SER A 103 -0.72 -12.08 -1.22
C SER A 103 -1.74 -11.48 -2.18
N ALA A 104 -2.94 -11.15 -1.69
CA ALA A 104 -3.91 -10.42 -2.51
C ALA A 104 -3.27 -9.14 -3.05
N PRO A 105 -3.44 -8.83 -4.35
CA PRO A 105 -2.84 -7.67 -4.95
C PRO A 105 -3.22 -6.40 -4.17
N LEU A 106 -2.27 -5.50 -4.05
CA LEU A 106 -2.54 -4.19 -3.47
C LEU A 106 -3.52 -3.42 -4.37
N THR A 107 -4.46 -2.70 -3.75
CA THR A 107 -5.27 -1.74 -4.50
C THR A 107 -4.38 -0.66 -5.11
N ALA A 108 -4.80 -0.05 -6.20
CA ALA A 108 -4.06 1.03 -6.84
C ALA A 108 -3.75 2.17 -5.87
N GLY A 109 -4.70 2.51 -4.99
CA GLY A 109 -4.51 3.52 -3.96
C GLY A 109 -3.44 3.13 -2.93
N ALA A 110 -3.49 1.89 -2.43
CA ALA A 110 -2.48 1.41 -1.47
C ALA A 110 -1.08 1.38 -2.09
N LYS A 111 -0.98 0.93 -3.36
CA LYS A 111 0.29 0.89 -4.10
C LYS A 111 0.83 2.30 -4.34
N MET A 112 -0.01 3.24 -4.77
CA MET A 112 0.37 4.63 -5.02
C MET A 112 0.85 5.30 -3.73
N ARG A 113 0.11 5.15 -2.62
CA ARG A 113 0.51 5.69 -1.32
C ARG A 113 1.87 5.17 -0.88
N ALA A 114 2.11 3.86 -1.03
CA ALA A 114 3.40 3.26 -0.65
C ALA A 114 4.55 3.77 -1.53
N LYS A 115 4.33 3.94 -2.84
CA LYS A 115 5.32 4.54 -3.76
C LYS A 115 5.68 5.97 -3.37
N ILE A 116 4.67 6.82 -3.10
CA ILE A 116 4.88 8.21 -2.66
C ILE A 116 5.69 8.24 -1.36
N ARG A 117 5.32 7.43 -0.37
CA ARG A 117 6.02 7.34 0.91
C ARG A 117 7.43 6.78 0.77
N GLY A 118 7.62 5.87 -0.18
CA GLY A 118 8.93 5.31 -0.52
C GLY A 118 9.83 6.25 -1.34
N GLY A 119 9.36 7.45 -1.66
CA GLY A 119 10.17 8.43 -2.41
C GLY A 119 10.25 8.17 -3.91
N ASP A 120 9.31 7.40 -4.50
CA ASP A 120 9.24 7.17 -5.94
C ASP A 120 9.02 8.51 -6.68
N PRO A 121 9.98 8.96 -7.52
CA PRO A 121 9.92 10.31 -8.11
C PRO A 121 8.72 10.51 -9.04
N GLU A 122 8.33 9.48 -9.79
CA GLU A 122 7.21 9.54 -10.73
C GLU A 122 5.87 9.63 -9.97
N ALA A 123 5.72 8.87 -8.88
CA ALA A 123 4.53 8.93 -8.05
C ALA A 123 4.39 10.28 -7.32
N ILE A 124 5.49 10.87 -6.89
CA ILE A 124 5.53 12.20 -6.27
C ILE A 124 5.18 13.28 -7.30
N ALA A 125 5.75 13.21 -8.50
CA ALA A 125 5.45 14.16 -9.58
C ALA A 125 3.95 14.11 -9.97
N PHE A 126 3.38 12.91 -10.11
CA PHE A 126 1.95 12.72 -10.35
C PHE A 126 1.08 13.32 -9.24
N LEU A 127 1.41 13.07 -7.95
CA LEU A 127 0.69 13.67 -6.83
C LEU A 127 0.73 15.20 -6.90
N ASN A 128 1.91 15.77 -7.13
CA ASN A 128 2.10 17.22 -7.21
C ASN A 128 1.33 17.83 -8.39
N ALA A 129 1.34 17.17 -9.55
CA ALA A 129 0.56 17.60 -10.71
C ALA A 129 -0.95 17.62 -10.42
N THR A 130 -1.44 16.57 -9.76
CA THR A 130 -2.85 16.47 -9.34
C THR A 130 -3.22 17.59 -8.35
N HIS A 131 -2.36 17.86 -7.36
CA HIS A 131 -2.57 18.94 -6.40
C HIS A 131 -2.55 20.32 -7.05
N ARG A 132 -1.65 20.58 -8.01
CA ARG A 132 -1.61 21.86 -8.74
C ARG A 132 -2.86 22.11 -9.59
N ALA A 133 -3.56 21.06 -9.98
CA ALA A 133 -4.86 21.16 -10.66
C ALA A 133 -6.05 21.31 -9.69
N GLY A 134 -5.81 21.38 -8.38
CA GLY A 134 -6.85 21.55 -7.35
C GLY A 134 -7.47 20.26 -6.85
N PHE A 135 -6.96 19.08 -7.27
CA PHE A 135 -7.52 17.78 -6.87
C PHE A 135 -6.62 17.05 -5.89
N GLY A 136 -7.22 16.18 -5.07
CA GLY A 136 -6.49 15.22 -4.24
C GLY A 136 -6.65 13.79 -4.75
N LEU A 137 -5.82 12.87 -4.24
CA LEU A 137 -5.96 11.43 -4.49
C LEU A 137 -6.71 10.75 -3.34
N SER A 138 -7.71 9.93 -3.68
CA SER A 138 -8.41 9.07 -2.71
C SER A 138 -7.75 7.71 -2.63
N PHE A 139 -6.77 7.54 -1.76
CA PHE A 139 -6.04 6.28 -1.59
C PHE A 139 -6.93 5.13 -1.10
N ALA A 140 -8.02 5.44 -0.41
CA ALA A 140 -9.04 4.47 0.00
C ALA A 140 -10.00 4.09 -1.14
N GLN A 141 -9.87 4.73 -2.30
CA GLN A 141 -10.75 4.58 -3.47
C GLN A 141 -12.23 4.90 -3.17
N SER A 142 -12.47 5.73 -2.15
CA SER A 142 -13.78 6.29 -1.87
C SER A 142 -14.03 7.52 -2.74
N HIS A 143 -15.22 7.61 -3.33
CA HIS A 143 -15.62 8.75 -4.12
C HIS A 143 -15.91 9.97 -3.22
N ALA A 144 -15.32 11.09 -3.52
CA ALA A 144 -15.53 12.35 -2.82
C ALA A 144 -15.25 13.52 -3.77
N LYS A 145 -15.93 14.65 -3.55
CA LYS A 145 -15.74 15.88 -4.31
C LYS A 145 -14.26 16.30 -4.27
N TRP A 146 -13.71 16.73 -5.40
CA TRP A 146 -12.29 17.12 -5.56
C TRP A 146 -11.27 16.01 -5.30
N LYS A 147 -11.69 14.73 -5.30
CA LYS A 147 -10.78 13.60 -5.07
C LYS A 147 -10.89 12.54 -6.16
N ILE A 148 -9.76 12.25 -6.78
CA ILE A 148 -9.62 11.20 -7.80
C ILE A 148 -9.51 9.85 -7.08
N ALA A 149 -10.52 9.00 -7.25
CA ALA A 149 -10.57 7.64 -6.70
C ALA A 149 -10.03 6.59 -7.68
N CYS A 150 -10.14 6.82 -8.99
CA CYS A 150 -9.63 5.95 -10.05
C CYS A 150 -8.13 6.18 -10.32
N ILE A 151 -7.32 6.02 -9.26
CA ILE A 151 -5.88 6.36 -9.26
C ILE A 151 -5.10 5.62 -10.37
N ALA A 152 -5.44 4.36 -10.66
CA ALA A 152 -4.75 3.59 -11.70
C ALA A 152 -4.92 4.23 -13.08
N THR A 153 -6.16 4.61 -13.43
CA THR A 153 -6.50 5.29 -14.68
C THR A 153 -5.83 6.66 -14.74
N ALA A 154 -6.00 7.49 -13.73
CA ALA A 154 -5.41 8.82 -13.68
C ALA A 154 -3.87 8.80 -13.82
N PHE A 155 -3.21 7.84 -13.19
CA PHE A 155 -1.76 7.67 -13.31
C PHE A 155 -1.34 7.18 -14.69
N ALA A 156 -2.14 6.31 -15.32
CA ALA A 156 -1.90 5.86 -16.69
C ALA A 156 -2.00 7.03 -17.69
N GLU A 157 -3.03 7.87 -17.56
CA GLU A 157 -3.20 9.06 -18.42
C GLU A 157 -2.10 10.11 -18.18
N TYR A 158 -1.69 10.33 -16.92
CA TYR A 158 -0.53 11.15 -16.59
C TYR A 158 0.74 10.66 -17.30
N ARG A 159 1.01 9.36 -17.27
CA ARG A 159 2.18 8.77 -17.93
C ARG A 159 2.11 8.85 -19.45
N LYS A 160 0.93 8.66 -20.01
CA LYS A 160 0.70 8.64 -21.47
C LYS A 160 0.83 10.02 -22.10
N HIS A 161 0.27 11.05 -21.45
CA HIS A 161 0.15 12.39 -22.01
C HIS A 161 1.12 13.42 -21.41
N GLY A 162 1.77 13.09 -20.31
CA GLY A 162 2.66 13.97 -19.58
C GLY A 162 1.93 14.96 -18.67
N GLU A 163 2.73 15.60 -17.82
CA GLU A 163 2.24 16.46 -16.74
C GLU A 163 1.35 17.61 -17.23
N ARG A 164 1.79 18.31 -18.29
CA ARG A 164 1.08 19.50 -18.80
C ARG A 164 -0.32 19.17 -19.26
N ILE A 165 -0.46 18.18 -20.15
CA ILE A 165 -1.76 17.79 -20.71
C ILE A 165 -2.69 17.26 -19.61
N TYR A 166 -2.15 16.43 -18.73
CA TYR A 166 -2.89 15.91 -17.59
C TYR A 166 -3.42 17.02 -16.67
N THR A 167 -2.57 18.01 -16.32
CA THR A 167 -2.95 19.11 -15.44
C THR A 167 -3.97 20.02 -16.11
N ASP A 168 -3.80 20.33 -17.42
CA ASP A 168 -4.72 21.18 -18.17
C ASP A 168 -6.11 20.50 -18.32
N ALA A 169 -6.14 19.19 -18.58
CA ALA A 169 -7.39 18.43 -18.61
C ALA A 169 -8.14 18.46 -17.27
N LEU A 170 -7.42 18.28 -16.16
CA LEU A 170 -8.02 18.38 -14.83
C LEU A 170 -8.55 19.79 -14.53
N ARG A 171 -7.88 20.84 -14.97
CA ARG A 171 -8.37 22.22 -14.82
C ARG A 171 -9.68 22.45 -15.57
N VAL A 172 -9.80 21.94 -16.79
CA VAL A 172 -11.05 21.99 -17.55
C VAL A 172 -12.17 21.26 -16.78
N LEU A 173 -11.89 20.09 -16.21
CA LEU A 173 -12.85 19.38 -15.36
C LEU A 173 -13.23 20.18 -14.10
N ALA A 174 -12.26 20.87 -13.49
CA ALA A 174 -12.50 21.72 -12.32
C ALA A 174 -13.42 22.89 -12.65
N GLU A 175 -13.16 23.58 -13.78
CA GLU A 175 -13.94 24.73 -14.23
C GLU A 175 -15.36 24.36 -14.69
N ALA A 176 -15.49 23.22 -15.38
CA ALA A 176 -16.78 22.80 -15.93
C ALA A 176 -17.72 22.14 -14.90
N TRP A 177 -17.17 21.39 -13.93
CA TRP A 177 -17.96 20.55 -13.01
C TRP A 177 -17.65 20.76 -11.52
N GLU A 178 -16.82 21.75 -11.17
CA GLU A 178 -16.51 22.11 -9.77
C GLU A 178 -16.13 20.92 -8.87
N GLY A 179 -15.37 19.98 -9.43
CA GLY A 179 -14.89 18.79 -8.72
C GLY A 179 -15.97 17.76 -8.40
N ASP A 180 -17.08 17.75 -9.15
CA ASP A 180 -18.15 16.79 -8.99
C ASP A 180 -17.65 15.34 -9.12
N ILE A 181 -18.28 14.44 -8.37
CA ILE A 181 -17.85 13.04 -8.26
C ILE A 181 -17.94 12.31 -9.60
N ASP A 182 -19.00 12.57 -10.39
CA ASP A 182 -19.22 11.88 -11.66
C ASP A 182 -18.25 12.34 -12.74
N SER A 183 -17.77 13.58 -12.68
CA SER A 183 -16.75 14.11 -13.57
C SER A 183 -15.35 13.51 -13.33
N LEU A 184 -15.16 12.83 -12.21
CA LEU A 184 -13.87 12.23 -11.80
C LEU A 184 -13.86 10.71 -11.94
N ARG A 185 -14.80 10.14 -12.70
CA ARG A 185 -14.82 8.71 -13.02
C ARG A 185 -13.75 8.34 -14.06
N ALA A 186 -13.40 7.06 -14.10
CA ALA A 186 -12.35 6.55 -14.99
C ALA A 186 -12.68 6.83 -16.48
N GLU A 187 -13.92 6.68 -16.86
CA GLU A 187 -14.40 6.89 -18.24
C GLU A 187 -14.22 8.35 -18.69
N VAL A 188 -14.44 9.30 -17.80
CA VAL A 188 -14.27 10.73 -18.10
C VAL A 188 -12.78 11.11 -18.19
N LEU A 189 -11.93 10.49 -17.37
CA LEU A 189 -10.49 10.77 -17.41
C LEU A 189 -9.79 10.13 -18.62
N GLN A 190 -10.41 9.18 -19.29
CA GLN A 190 -9.88 8.53 -20.50
C GLN A 190 -10.29 9.24 -21.82
N GLY A 191 -11.24 10.15 -21.79
CA GLY A 191 -11.77 10.90 -22.92
C GLY A 191 -12.95 10.20 -23.56
#